data_d0358c51301a293e58561d10873dd55e
#
_entry.id   d0358c51301a293e58561d10873dd55e
#
_cell.length_a   1.000
_cell.length_b   1.000
_cell.length_c   1.000
_cell.angle_alpha   90.00
_cell.angle_beta   90.00
_cell.angle_gamma   90.00
#
_symmetry.space_group_name_H-M   'P 1'
#
loop_
_entity.id
_entity.type
_entity.pdbx_description
1 polymer ?
#
loop_
_entity_poly.entity_id
_entity_poly.type
_entity_poly.pdbx_seq_one_letter_code
_entity_poly.pdbx_strand_id
1 'polypeptide(L)'
;MRAHEVVLHRIEQDLAAARLRVGDRLPAERALAEELGVGRSSVREAIRVLEAMGVVKTSVGSGPDAGAIVVADPATSIGSALRLHMATQFLPIADVVQTRVLLESWALREAAARTPDLSAIDELLERMDDQSLEPDQFHRLDAELHVRFAGLAGNVLIEAMMTSLRDSIHGYVMDAVPMLDDWSAVAVNLRCEHRGIVDALRRGHGAKAATLAREHIEGFYGLMRLD
;
A
#
# COMPACT_ATOMS: atom_id res chain seq x y z
N MET A 1 8.40 -6.29 -31.55
CA MET A 1 8.47 -5.50 -30.29
C MET A 1 8.26 -4.03 -30.67
N ARG A 2 7.36 -3.33 -30.00
CA ARG A 2 7.13 -1.89 -30.24
C ARG A 2 8.33 -1.08 -29.75
N ALA A 3 8.58 0.10 -30.32
CA ALA A 3 9.77 0.89 -29.99
C ALA A 3 9.87 1.28 -28.49
N HIS A 4 8.76 1.56 -27.82
CA HIS A 4 8.78 1.82 -26.36
C HIS A 4 9.06 0.54 -25.54
N GLU A 5 8.64 -0.63 -26.01
CA GLU A 5 8.95 -1.92 -25.33
C GLU A 5 10.45 -2.22 -25.34
N VAL A 6 11.20 -1.79 -26.38
CA VAL A 6 12.66 -1.90 -26.43
C VAL A 6 13.29 -1.11 -25.28
N VAL A 7 12.77 0.10 -25.03
CA VAL A 7 13.25 0.95 -23.93
C VAL A 7 12.92 0.34 -22.57
N LEU A 8 11.68 -0.13 -22.37
CA LEU A 8 11.26 -0.80 -21.13
C LEU A 8 12.16 -2.00 -20.82
N HIS A 9 12.37 -2.87 -21.80
CA HIS A 9 13.22 -4.05 -21.64
C HIS A 9 14.68 -3.69 -21.30
N ARG A 10 15.23 -2.63 -21.93
CA ARG A 10 16.56 -2.14 -21.60
C ARG A 10 16.66 -1.65 -20.15
N ILE A 11 15.69 -0.86 -19.68
CA ILE A 11 15.68 -0.38 -18.29
C ILE A 11 15.53 -1.54 -17.32
N GLU A 12 14.66 -2.51 -17.60
CA GLU A 12 14.52 -3.74 -16.81
C GLU A 12 15.85 -4.50 -16.69
N GLN A 13 16.56 -4.68 -17.80
CA GLN A 13 17.89 -5.32 -17.80
C GLN A 13 18.91 -4.53 -16.98
N ASP A 14 18.89 -3.19 -17.04
CA ASP A 14 19.80 -2.34 -16.30
C ASP A 14 19.53 -2.40 -14.79
N LEU A 15 18.26 -2.46 -14.39
CA LEU A 15 17.83 -2.69 -12.99
C LEU A 15 18.25 -4.09 -12.51
N ALA A 16 17.94 -5.13 -13.27
CA ALA A 16 18.29 -6.52 -12.94
C ALA A 16 19.81 -6.74 -12.82
N ALA A 17 20.60 -6.06 -13.65
CA ALA A 17 22.06 -6.11 -13.60
C ALA A 17 22.70 -5.12 -12.62
N ALA A 18 21.90 -4.40 -11.81
CA ALA A 18 22.32 -3.36 -10.88
C ALA A 18 23.16 -2.22 -11.53
N ARG A 19 22.99 -2.00 -12.85
CA ARG A 19 23.53 -0.82 -13.55
C ARG A 19 22.71 0.44 -13.26
N LEU A 20 21.42 0.26 -12.92
CA LEU A 20 20.54 1.27 -12.36
C LEU A 20 20.04 0.79 -10.98
N ARG A 21 19.96 1.70 -10.02
CA ARG A 21 19.50 1.43 -8.66
C ARG A 21 18.46 2.46 -8.24
N VAL A 22 17.72 2.18 -7.20
CA VAL A 22 16.83 3.17 -6.56
C VAL A 22 17.64 4.39 -6.16
N GLY A 23 17.17 5.58 -6.56
CA GLY A 23 17.85 6.85 -6.40
C GLY A 23 18.66 7.30 -7.62
N ASP A 24 18.99 6.40 -8.54
CA ASP A 24 19.73 6.77 -9.75
C ASP A 24 18.81 7.49 -10.77
N ARG A 25 19.42 8.36 -11.56
CA ARG A 25 18.75 9.01 -12.69
C ARG A 25 18.83 8.13 -13.92
N LEU A 26 17.72 8.06 -14.66
CA LEU A 26 17.77 7.49 -16.00
C LEU A 26 18.66 8.33 -16.93
N PRO A 27 19.31 7.71 -17.91
CA PRO A 27 20.00 8.45 -18.96
C PRO A 27 19.06 9.43 -19.65
N ALA A 28 19.60 10.56 -20.14
CA ALA A 28 18.81 11.56 -20.84
C ALA A 28 18.04 10.93 -22.03
N GLU A 29 16.80 11.35 -22.25
CA GLU A 29 15.94 10.84 -23.33
C GLU A 29 16.63 10.78 -24.68
N ARG A 30 17.47 11.80 -25.00
CA ARG A 30 18.22 11.85 -26.26
C ARG A 30 19.26 10.73 -26.33
N ALA A 31 20.00 10.51 -25.24
CA ALA A 31 21.03 9.48 -25.19
C ALA A 31 20.43 8.08 -25.32
N LEU A 32 19.31 7.80 -24.60
CA LEU A 32 18.59 6.53 -24.72
C LEU A 32 18.04 6.32 -26.14
N ALA A 33 17.51 7.37 -26.77
CA ALA A 33 16.98 7.29 -28.14
C ALA A 33 18.08 6.95 -29.14
N GLU A 34 19.24 7.63 -29.05
CA GLU A 34 20.40 7.39 -29.90
C GLU A 34 20.97 5.99 -29.68
N GLU A 35 21.17 5.57 -28.42
CA GLU A 35 21.73 4.26 -28.06
C GLU A 35 20.89 3.09 -28.56
N LEU A 36 19.54 3.21 -28.41
CA LEU A 36 18.61 2.14 -28.75
C LEU A 36 18.07 2.21 -30.19
N GLY A 37 18.45 3.24 -30.95
CA GLY A 37 17.96 3.42 -32.33
C GLY A 37 16.44 3.64 -32.42
N VAL A 38 15.83 4.28 -31.39
CA VAL A 38 14.38 4.55 -31.33
C VAL A 38 14.08 6.05 -31.34
N GLY A 39 12.84 6.40 -31.59
CA GLY A 39 12.40 7.79 -31.53
C GLY A 39 12.32 8.33 -30.09
N ARG A 40 12.61 9.60 -29.86
CA ARG A 40 12.47 10.26 -28.54
C ARG A 40 11.05 10.19 -27.99
N SER A 41 10.03 10.17 -28.85
CA SER A 41 8.63 9.95 -28.44
C SER A 41 8.41 8.59 -27.80
N SER A 42 9.08 7.54 -28.31
CA SER A 42 9.00 6.20 -27.76
C SER A 42 9.73 6.10 -26.40
N VAL A 43 10.84 6.84 -26.22
CA VAL A 43 11.50 6.94 -24.92
C VAL A 43 10.59 7.61 -23.89
N ARG A 44 9.93 8.72 -24.25
CA ARG A 44 8.98 9.39 -23.34
C ARG A 44 7.79 8.52 -22.99
N GLU A 45 7.27 7.77 -23.97
CA GLU A 45 6.18 6.80 -23.71
C GLU A 45 6.63 5.73 -22.72
N ALA A 46 7.81 5.16 -22.89
CA ALA A 46 8.37 4.19 -21.95
C ALA A 46 8.55 4.78 -20.52
N ILE A 47 9.06 6.01 -20.42
CA ILE A 47 9.22 6.69 -19.12
C ILE A 47 7.84 6.89 -18.44
N ARG A 48 6.80 7.29 -19.18
CA ARG A 48 5.44 7.40 -18.65
C ARG A 48 4.88 6.06 -18.15
N VAL A 49 5.16 4.99 -18.90
CA VAL A 49 4.77 3.63 -18.47
C VAL A 49 5.51 3.24 -17.18
N LEU A 50 6.82 3.47 -17.09
CA LEU A 50 7.60 3.21 -15.88
C LEU A 50 7.12 4.05 -14.67
N GLU A 51 6.72 5.30 -14.93
CA GLU A 51 6.14 6.17 -13.90
C GLU A 51 4.78 5.65 -13.42
N ALA A 52 3.90 5.25 -14.33
CA ALA A 52 2.64 4.61 -13.99
C ALA A 52 2.82 3.29 -13.23
N MET A 53 3.93 2.57 -13.47
CA MET A 53 4.30 1.36 -12.75
C MET A 53 5.02 1.63 -11.40
N GLY A 54 5.23 2.90 -11.02
CA GLY A 54 5.92 3.25 -9.78
C GLY A 54 7.42 2.90 -9.76
N VAL A 55 8.02 2.69 -10.95
CA VAL A 55 9.46 2.37 -11.08
C VAL A 55 10.30 3.63 -11.16
N VAL A 56 9.76 4.69 -11.76
CA VAL A 56 10.43 5.99 -11.85
C VAL A 56 9.48 7.11 -11.42
N LYS A 57 10.07 8.23 -11.02
CA LYS A 57 9.37 9.49 -10.78
C LYS A 57 9.99 10.56 -11.66
N THR A 58 9.14 11.28 -12.42
CA THR A 58 9.62 12.37 -13.26
C THR A 58 9.57 13.70 -12.51
N SER A 59 10.62 14.51 -12.68
CA SER A 59 10.67 15.89 -12.21
C SER A 59 10.68 16.84 -13.39
N VAL A 60 9.68 17.73 -13.43
CA VAL A 60 9.52 18.73 -14.50
C VAL A 60 10.43 19.93 -14.22
N GLY A 61 11.25 20.32 -15.20
CA GLY A 61 12.11 21.49 -15.09
C GLY A 61 13.29 21.42 -16.06
N SER A 62 14.04 22.51 -16.17
CA SER A 62 15.31 22.61 -16.94
C SER A 62 16.56 22.66 -16.05
N GLY A 63 16.40 22.41 -14.74
CA GLY A 63 17.49 22.44 -13.77
C GLY A 63 18.19 21.09 -13.57
N PRO A 64 19.22 21.03 -12.71
CA PRO A 64 19.93 19.79 -12.38
C PRO A 64 19.04 18.68 -11.81
N ASP A 65 17.83 19.04 -11.37
CA ASP A 65 16.84 18.10 -10.83
C ASP A 65 15.82 17.60 -11.87
N ALA A 66 15.89 18.04 -13.12
CA ALA A 66 15.03 17.58 -14.21
C ALA A 66 15.40 16.14 -14.64
N GLY A 67 14.38 15.34 -14.99
CA GLY A 67 14.55 13.99 -15.50
C GLY A 67 13.80 12.94 -14.70
N ALA A 68 14.02 11.67 -15.05
CA ALA A 68 13.41 10.55 -14.37
C ALA A 68 14.40 9.92 -13.38
N ILE A 69 13.95 9.70 -12.15
CA ILE A 69 14.71 9.04 -11.07
C ILE A 69 14.08 7.71 -10.79
N VAL A 70 14.89 6.67 -10.63
CA VAL A 70 14.42 5.34 -10.22
C VAL A 70 13.92 5.42 -8.78
N VAL A 71 12.67 5.01 -8.58
CA VAL A 71 12.03 4.87 -7.26
C VAL A 71 11.56 3.45 -7.11
N ALA A 72 11.13 3.08 -5.90
CA ALA A 72 10.49 1.79 -5.65
C ALA A 72 9.18 2.09 -4.91
N ASP A 73 8.13 2.36 -5.67
CA ASP A 73 6.79 2.59 -5.15
C ASP A 73 5.77 1.63 -5.81
N PRO A 74 5.88 0.32 -5.50
CA PRO A 74 4.95 -0.66 -6.05
C PRO A 74 3.53 -0.48 -5.52
N ALA A 75 3.34 0.09 -4.32
CA ALA A 75 2.03 0.24 -3.71
C ALA A 75 1.10 1.13 -4.55
N THR A 76 1.58 2.27 -5.03
CA THR A 76 0.79 3.22 -5.83
C THR A 76 0.28 2.57 -7.13
N SER A 77 1.12 1.83 -7.85
CA SER A 77 0.74 1.20 -9.12
C SER A 77 -0.20 0.01 -8.93
N ILE A 78 0.10 -0.86 -7.98
CA ILE A 78 -0.76 -2.01 -7.64
C ILE A 78 -2.13 -1.52 -7.16
N GLY A 79 -2.18 -0.53 -6.26
CA GLY A 79 -3.41 0.06 -5.75
C GLY A 79 -4.25 0.72 -6.85
N SER A 80 -3.61 1.40 -7.80
CA SER A 80 -4.32 1.99 -8.94
C SER A 80 -4.92 0.93 -9.86
N ALA A 81 -4.20 -0.15 -10.13
CA ALA A 81 -4.70 -1.27 -10.91
C ALA A 81 -5.88 -1.97 -10.19
N LEU A 82 -5.75 -2.21 -8.87
CA LEU A 82 -6.84 -2.81 -8.08
C LEU A 82 -8.11 -1.95 -8.12
N ARG A 83 -8.01 -0.63 -7.87
CA ARG A 83 -9.18 0.26 -7.95
C ARG A 83 -9.88 0.20 -9.30
N LEU A 84 -9.13 0.19 -10.41
CA LEU A 84 -9.72 0.09 -11.75
C LEU A 84 -10.43 -1.25 -11.95
N HIS A 85 -9.84 -2.36 -11.50
CA HIS A 85 -10.46 -3.68 -11.60
C HIS A 85 -11.69 -3.82 -10.69
N MET A 86 -11.66 -3.25 -9.48
CA MET A 86 -12.84 -3.20 -8.60
C MET A 86 -13.97 -2.39 -9.23
N ALA A 87 -13.66 -1.25 -9.86
CA ALA A 87 -14.65 -0.44 -10.57
C ALA A 87 -15.31 -1.19 -11.76
N THR A 88 -14.69 -2.24 -12.30
CA THR A 88 -15.31 -3.14 -13.28
C THR A 88 -16.22 -4.18 -12.66
N GLN A 89 -16.33 -4.23 -11.33
CA GLN A 89 -17.05 -5.25 -10.56
C GLN A 89 -16.51 -6.69 -10.77
N PHE A 90 -15.32 -6.82 -11.34
CA PHE A 90 -14.67 -8.13 -11.50
C PHE A 90 -13.99 -8.62 -10.21
N LEU A 91 -13.53 -7.70 -9.36
CA LEU A 91 -12.94 -7.99 -8.06
C LEU A 91 -13.92 -7.58 -6.94
N PRO A 92 -14.60 -8.55 -6.31
CA PRO A 92 -15.48 -8.27 -5.17
C PRO A 92 -14.69 -7.72 -3.98
N ILE A 93 -15.29 -6.80 -3.24
CA ILE A 93 -14.68 -6.25 -2.01
C ILE A 93 -14.37 -7.38 -1.02
N ALA A 94 -15.24 -8.36 -0.92
CA ALA A 94 -15.06 -9.53 -0.05
C ALA A 94 -13.74 -10.26 -0.31
N ASP A 95 -13.32 -10.43 -1.57
CA ASP A 95 -12.05 -11.07 -1.91
C ASP A 95 -10.85 -10.22 -1.51
N VAL A 96 -10.97 -8.88 -1.64
CA VAL A 96 -9.94 -7.93 -1.18
C VAL A 96 -9.80 -8.01 0.34
N VAL A 97 -10.91 -8.04 1.08
CA VAL A 97 -10.95 -8.18 2.54
C VAL A 97 -10.34 -9.51 2.99
N GLN A 98 -10.69 -10.62 2.36
CA GLN A 98 -10.10 -11.94 2.65
C GLN A 98 -8.59 -11.95 2.42
N THR A 99 -8.13 -11.34 1.33
CA THR A 99 -6.69 -11.22 1.05
C THR A 99 -5.99 -10.40 2.12
N ARG A 100 -6.60 -9.29 2.57
CA ARG A 100 -6.11 -8.48 3.68
C ARG A 100 -5.98 -9.31 4.96
N VAL A 101 -7.00 -10.06 5.33
CA VAL A 101 -6.99 -10.94 6.51
C VAL A 101 -5.84 -11.96 6.45
N LEU A 102 -5.59 -12.55 5.29
CA LEU A 102 -4.49 -13.50 5.10
C LEU A 102 -3.13 -12.85 5.34
N LEU A 103 -2.88 -11.69 4.72
CA LEU A 103 -1.60 -10.98 4.80
C LEU A 103 -1.34 -10.49 6.23
N GLU A 104 -2.31 -9.84 6.87
CA GLU A 104 -2.16 -9.32 8.23
C GLU A 104 -2.02 -10.43 9.25
N SER A 105 -2.82 -11.50 9.17
CA SER A 105 -2.73 -12.64 10.08
C SER A 105 -1.37 -13.32 10.00
N TRP A 106 -0.80 -13.44 8.80
CA TRP A 106 0.54 -13.97 8.62
C TRP A 106 1.59 -13.01 9.22
N ALA A 107 1.52 -11.73 8.90
CA ALA A 107 2.48 -10.73 9.37
C ALA A 107 2.53 -10.62 10.89
N LEU A 108 1.37 -10.62 11.56
CA LEU A 108 1.30 -10.56 13.01
C LEU A 108 1.90 -11.79 13.69
N ARG A 109 1.75 -12.99 13.10
CA ARG A 109 2.40 -14.20 13.62
C ARG A 109 3.93 -14.12 13.51
N GLU A 110 4.42 -13.69 12.35
CA GLU A 110 5.86 -13.54 12.11
C GLU A 110 6.48 -12.44 13.00
N ALA A 111 5.78 -11.33 13.15
CA ALA A 111 6.21 -10.21 13.98
C ALA A 111 6.37 -10.62 15.44
N ALA A 112 5.40 -11.32 16.00
CA ALA A 112 5.42 -11.74 17.40
C ALA A 112 6.62 -12.62 17.77
N ALA A 113 7.15 -13.37 16.79
CA ALA A 113 8.35 -14.20 16.99
C ALA A 113 9.66 -13.38 17.09
N ARG A 114 9.63 -12.09 16.72
CA ARG A 114 10.81 -11.21 16.59
C ARG A 114 10.87 -10.10 17.62
N THR A 115 9.94 -10.03 18.58
CA THR A 115 9.83 -8.91 19.54
C THR A 115 9.93 -7.55 18.85
N PRO A 116 8.92 -7.18 18.04
CA PRO A 116 9.00 -5.99 17.19
C PRO A 116 8.98 -4.71 18.05
N ASP A 117 9.60 -3.64 17.55
CA ASP A 117 9.39 -2.30 18.08
C ASP A 117 7.97 -1.83 17.73
N LEU A 118 7.19 -1.51 18.76
CA LEU A 118 5.80 -1.08 18.64
C LEU A 118 5.62 0.44 18.86
N SER A 119 6.69 1.21 19.02
CA SER A 119 6.63 2.64 19.35
C SER A 119 5.78 3.44 18.35
N ALA A 120 5.99 3.25 17.05
CA ALA A 120 5.21 3.92 16.02
C ALA A 120 3.73 3.49 15.98
N ILE A 121 3.42 2.28 16.47
CA ILE A 121 2.06 1.78 16.60
C ILE A 121 1.40 2.40 17.84
N ASP A 122 2.12 2.50 18.94
CA ASP A 122 1.63 3.15 20.16
C ASP A 122 1.28 4.64 19.89
N GLU A 123 2.13 5.37 19.16
CA GLU A 123 1.85 6.74 18.73
C GLU A 123 0.57 6.85 17.86
N LEU A 124 0.33 5.88 16.98
CA LEU A 124 -0.89 5.84 16.17
C LEU A 124 -2.12 5.60 17.05
N LEU A 125 -2.04 4.66 18.00
CA LEU A 125 -3.13 4.38 18.94
C LEU A 125 -3.47 5.61 19.80
N GLU A 126 -2.46 6.35 20.29
CA GLU A 126 -2.67 7.60 21.02
C GLU A 126 -3.39 8.65 20.16
N ARG A 127 -3.00 8.80 18.90
CA ARG A 127 -3.70 9.70 17.97
C ARG A 127 -5.14 9.26 17.69
N MET A 128 -5.39 7.96 17.63
CA MET A 128 -6.74 7.40 17.44
C MET A 128 -7.64 7.54 18.67
N ASP A 129 -7.07 7.83 19.85
CA ASP A 129 -7.84 8.07 21.08
C ASP A 129 -8.60 9.39 21.09
N ASP A 130 -8.24 10.32 20.23
CA ASP A 130 -8.97 11.58 20.09
C ASP A 130 -10.42 11.31 19.67
N GLN A 131 -11.34 11.61 20.56
CA GLN A 131 -12.78 11.38 20.35
C GLN A 131 -13.41 12.40 19.39
N SER A 132 -12.69 13.45 19.02
CA SER A 132 -13.13 14.47 18.06
C SER A 132 -12.80 14.11 16.60
N LEU A 133 -12.16 12.97 16.36
CA LEU A 133 -11.84 12.52 15.01
C LEU A 133 -13.11 12.27 14.20
N GLU A 134 -13.21 12.94 13.07
CA GLU A 134 -14.22 12.61 12.06
C GLU A 134 -13.98 11.22 11.47
N PRO A 135 -14.99 10.52 10.97
CA PRO A 135 -14.87 9.16 10.43
C PRO A 135 -13.72 8.98 9.43
N ASP A 136 -13.55 9.93 8.49
CA ASP A 136 -12.47 9.88 7.49
C ASP A 136 -11.09 9.99 8.12
N GLN A 137 -10.94 10.85 9.13
CA GLN A 137 -9.68 11.02 9.86
C GLN A 137 -9.32 9.76 10.65
N PHE A 138 -10.31 9.18 11.36
CA PHE A 138 -10.14 7.93 12.09
C PHE A 138 -9.74 6.81 11.14
N HIS A 139 -10.45 6.64 10.02
CA HIS A 139 -10.17 5.58 9.06
C HIS A 139 -8.80 5.71 8.39
N ARG A 140 -8.28 6.92 8.19
CA ARG A 140 -6.90 7.12 7.69
C ARG A 140 -5.87 6.60 8.69
N LEU A 141 -6.05 6.85 9.99
CA LEU A 141 -5.18 6.35 11.05
C LEU A 141 -5.29 4.83 11.19
N ASP A 142 -6.51 4.30 11.15
CA ASP A 142 -6.81 2.88 11.14
C ASP A 142 -6.08 2.17 10.00
N ALA A 143 -6.23 2.70 8.81
CA ALA A 143 -5.57 2.19 7.64
C ALA A 143 -4.04 2.23 7.73
N GLU A 144 -3.46 3.30 8.32
CA GLU A 144 -2.02 3.37 8.60
C GLU A 144 -1.60 2.30 9.62
N LEU A 145 -2.38 2.09 10.68
CA LEU A 145 -2.13 1.08 11.70
C LEU A 145 -2.02 -0.33 11.10
N HIS A 146 -2.94 -0.70 10.22
CA HIS A 146 -2.92 -2.01 9.55
C HIS A 146 -1.72 -2.19 8.60
N VAL A 147 -1.30 -1.13 7.91
CA VAL A 147 -0.06 -1.17 7.11
C VAL A 147 1.16 -1.35 8.02
N ARG A 148 1.19 -0.68 9.19
CA ARG A 148 2.26 -0.89 10.18
C ARG A 148 2.29 -2.31 10.71
N PHE A 149 1.14 -2.91 11.01
CA PHE A 149 1.07 -4.33 11.38
C PHE A 149 1.70 -5.24 10.32
N ALA A 150 1.39 -5.01 9.06
CA ALA A 150 1.98 -5.76 7.95
C ALA A 150 3.50 -5.55 7.84
N GLY A 151 3.98 -4.32 8.06
CA GLY A 151 5.40 -3.97 8.03
C GLY A 151 6.24 -4.62 9.13
N LEU A 152 5.64 -4.94 10.30
CA LEU A 152 6.36 -5.57 11.42
C LEU A 152 7.01 -6.91 11.05
N ALA A 153 6.48 -7.62 10.06
CA ALA A 153 7.07 -8.88 9.57
C ALA A 153 8.35 -8.67 8.76
N GLY A 154 8.68 -7.44 8.37
CA GLY A 154 9.87 -7.12 7.56
C GLY A 154 9.78 -7.62 6.11
N ASN A 155 8.59 -7.93 5.62
CA ASN A 155 8.37 -8.30 4.22
C ASN A 155 7.83 -7.09 3.44
N VAL A 156 8.72 -6.42 2.71
CA VAL A 156 8.42 -5.19 1.95
C VAL A 156 7.30 -5.40 0.92
N LEU A 157 7.19 -6.60 0.32
CA LEU A 157 6.12 -6.88 -0.64
C LEU A 157 4.75 -6.94 0.05
N ILE A 158 4.66 -7.58 1.22
CA ILE A 158 3.41 -7.63 1.99
C ILE A 158 2.99 -6.23 2.44
N GLU A 159 3.91 -5.41 2.90
CA GLU A 159 3.63 -4.01 3.25
C GLU A 159 3.10 -3.20 2.05
N ALA A 160 3.74 -3.34 0.88
CA ALA A 160 3.29 -2.69 -0.36
C ALA A 160 1.90 -3.19 -0.80
N MET A 161 1.64 -4.49 -0.71
CA MET A 161 0.33 -5.06 -1.02
C MET A 161 -0.75 -4.55 -0.05
N MET A 162 -0.45 -4.51 1.25
CA MET A 162 -1.38 -3.99 2.26
C MET A 162 -1.73 -2.52 2.00
N THR A 163 -0.74 -1.70 1.68
CA THR A 163 -0.95 -0.31 1.28
C THR A 163 -1.88 -0.23 0.06
N SER A 164 -1.64 -1.06 -0.95
CA SER A 164 -2.44 -1.12 -2.18
C SER A 164 -3.89 -1.54 -1.93
N LEU A 165 -4.09 -2.58 -1.12
CA LEU A 165 -5.42 -3.08 -0.74
C LEU A 165 -6.19 -2.00 0.03
N ARG A 166 -5.57 -1.39 1.03
CA ARG A 166 -6.14 -0.30 1.81
C ARG A 166 -6.64 0.85 0.93
N ASP A 167 -5.77 1.33 0.05
CA ASP A 167 -6.07 2.46 -0.82
C ASP A 167 -7.17 2.13 -1.84
N SER A 168 -7.31 0.84 -2.22
CA SER A 168 -8.33 0.42 -3.16
C SER A 168 -9.75 0.38 -2.56
N ILE A 169 -9.88 0.14 -1.27
CA ILE A 169 -11.18 0.02 -0.58
C ILE A 169 -11.61 1.28 0.17
N HIS A 170 -10.73 2.26 0.32
CA HIS A 170 -11.02 3.47 1.10
C HIS A 170 -12.33 4.16 0.70
N GLY A 171 -12.58 4.34 -0.59
CA GLY A 171 -13.81 4.96 -1.08
C GLY A 171 -15.06 4.16 -0.68
N TYR A 172 -15.03 2.84 -0.83
CA TYR A 172 -16.15 1.98 -0.46
C TYR A 172 -16.48 2.03 1.03
N VAL A 173 -15.43 2.10 1.87
CA VAL A 173 -15.61 2.28 3.32
C VAL A 173 -16.25 3.62 3.63
N MET A 174 -15.78 4.70 3.02
CA MET A 174 -16.33 6.04 3.24
C MET A 174 -17.78 6.19 2.78
N ASP A 175 -18.15 5.50 1.70
CA ASP A 175 -19.54 5.47 1.23
C ASP A 175 -20.47 4.68 2.18
N ALA A 176 -19.94 3.68 2.90
CA ALA A 176 -20.71 2.85 3.83
C ALA A 176 -20.80 3.42 5.25
N VAL A 177 -19.82 4.22 5.70
CA VAL A 177 -19.80 4.81 7.05
C VAL A 177 -21.08 5.59 7.39
N PRO A 178 -21.68 6.40 6.50
CA PRO A 178 -22.94 7.09 6.81
C PRO A 178 -24.14 6.18 7.02
N MET A 179 -24.04 4.89 6.67
CA MET A 179 -25.09 3.90 6.86
C MET A 179 -25.03 3.21 8.25
N LEU A 180 -23.97 3.49 9.03
CA LEU A 180 -23.84 2.99 10.39
C LEU A 180 -24.74 3.76 11.34
N ASP A 181 -25.48 3.06 12.19
CA ASP A 181 -26.44 3.65 13.15
C ASP A 181 -25.73 4.56 14.18
N ASP A 182 -24.54 4.17 14.65
CA ASP A 182 -23.76 4.88 15.66
C ASP A 182 -22.27 4.72 15.41
N TRP A 183 -21.69 5.66 14.67
CA TRP A 183 -20.26 5.70 14.43
C TRP A 183 -19.44 5.82 15.73
N SER A 184 -19.94 6.57 16.72
CA SER A 184 -19.19 6.79 17.97
C SER A 184 -19.01 5.46 18.73
N ALA A 185 -20.06 4.64 18.81
CA ALA A 185 -19.96 3.31 19.40
C ALA A 185 -19.03 2.39 18.62
N VAL A 186 -19.11 2.42 17.29
CA VAL A 186 -18.20 1.65 16.41
C VAL A 186 -16.75 2.05 16.65
N ALA A 187 -16.43 3.34 16.66
CA ALA A 187 -15.08 3.85 16.86
C ALA A 187 -14.50 3.47 18.24
N VAL A 188 -15.34 3.48 19.31
CA VAL A 188 -14.93 2.99 20.64
C VAL A 188 -14.55 1.52 20.60
N ASN A 189 -15.36 0.70 19.93
CA ASN A 189 -15.07 -0.73 19.81
C ASN A 189 -13.79 -1.00 19.02
N LEU A 190 -13.59 -0.34 17.88
CA LEU A 190 -12.38 -0.44 17.07
C LEU A 190 -11.12 -0.10 17.87
N ARG A 191 -11.15 0.99 18.67
CA ARG A 191 -10.03 1.33 19.58
C ARG A 191 -9.70 0.23 20.57
N CYS A 192 -10.71 -0.39 21.13
CA CYS A 192 -10.56 -1.51 22.08
C CYS A 192 -9.93 -2.73 21.39
N GLU A 193 -10.40 -3.08 20.20
CA GLU A 193 -9.91 -4.20 19.40
C GLU A 193 -8.46 -4.00 18.99
N HIS A 194 -8.08 -2.81 18.51
CA HIS A 194 -6.69 -2.48 18.17
C HIS A 194 -5.75 -2.66 19.35
N ARG A 195 -6.13 -2.18 20.54
CA ARG A 195 -5.33 -2.39 21.75
C ARG A 195 -5.18 -3.87 22.10
N GLY A 196 -6.25 -4.65 21.93
CA GLY A 196 -6.21 -6.09 22.12
C GLY A 196 -5.19 -6.80 21.22
N ILE A 197 -5.12 -6.39 19.94
CA ILE A 197 -4.15 -6.91 18.97
C ILE A 197 -2.72 -6.55 19.41
N VAL A 198 -2.48 -5.28 19.75
CA VAL A 198 -1.15 -4.79 20.16
C VAL A 198 -0.69 -5.42 21.47
N ASP A 199 -1.59 -5.61 22.43
CA ASP A 199 -1.28 -6.30 23.69
C ASP A 199 -0.91 -7.77 23.47
N ALA A 200 -1.55 -8.45 22.54
CA ALA A 200 -1.21 -9.81 22.16
C ALA A 200 0.19 -9.87 21.51
N LEU A 201 0.54 -8.92 20.62
CA LEU A 201 1.87 -8.78 20.04
C LEU A 201 2.93 -8.52 21.10
N ARG A 202 2.69 -7.59 22.02
CA ARG A 202 3.61 -7.20 23.11
C ARG A 202 3.97 -8.39 24.02
N ARG A 203 3.04 -9.33 24.14
CA ARG A 203 3.24 -10.58 24.90
C ARG A 203 3.81 -11.71 24.07
N GLY A 204 4.13 -11.51 22.80
CA GLY A 204 4.63 -12.54 21.90
C GLY A 204 3.56 -13.56 21.48
N HIS A 205 2.28 -13.27 21.68
CA HIS A 205 1.17 -14.18 21.38
C HIS A 205 0.67 -14.01 19.92
N GLY A 206 1.52 -14.29 18.92
CA GLY A 206 1.23 -14.03 17.51
C GLY A 206 -0.02 -14.73 16.98
N ALA A 207 -0.31 -15.96 17.41
CA ALA A 207 -1.53 -16.64 17.00
C ALA A 207 -2.79 -15.91 17.50
N LYS A 208 -2.75 -15.38 18.73
CA LYS A 208 -3.84 -14.59 19.29
C LYS A 208 -3.99 -13.25 18.60
N ALA A 209 -2.88 -12.55 18.35
CA ALA A 209 -2.90 -11.28 17.59
C ALA A 209 -3.53 -11.46 16.21
N ALA A 210 -3.14 -12.52 15.48
CA ALA A 210 -3.71 -12.86 14.17
C ALA A 210 -5.22 -13.18 14.23
N THR A 211 -5.68 -13.86 15.28
CA THR A 211 -7.12 -14.15 15.47
C THR A 211 -7.89 -12.87 15.74
N LEU A 212 -7.41 -12.02 16.65
CA LEU A 212 -8.05 -10.75 16.98
C LEU A 212 -8.10 -9.80 15.76
N ALA A 213 -7.04 -9.73 14.97
CA ALA A 213 -7.02 -8.93 13.76
C ALA A 213 -8.03 -9.42 12.71
N ARG A 214 -8.17 -10.76 12.55
CA ARG A 214 -9.19 -11.32 11.67
C ARG A 214 -10.60 -10.94 12.14
N GLU A 215 -10.90 -11.19 13.42
CA GLU A 215 -12.21 -10.88 14.00
C GLU A 215 -12.55 -9.39 13.88
N HIS A 216 -11.56 -8.51 14.10
CA HIS A 216 -11.67 -7.08 13.92
C HIS A 216 -12.02 -6.71 12.46
N ILE A 217 -11.25 -7.21 11.48
CA ILE A 217 -11.45 -6.89 10.07
C ILE A 217 -12.81 -7.43 9.60
N GLU A 218 -13.09 -8.73 9.83
CA GLU A 218 -14.34 -9.35 9.41
C GLU A 218 -15.55 -8.69 10.09
N GLY A 219 -15.45 -8.35 11.39
CA GLY A 219 -16.48 -7.66 12.14
C GLY A 219 -16.82 -6.28 11.57
N PHE A 220 -15.80 -5.47 11.29
CA PHE A 220 -16.00 -4.13 10.72
C PHE A 220 -16.65 -4.16 9.34
N TYR A 221 -16.15 -5.01 8.42
CA TYR A 221 -16.75 -5.14 7.09
C TYR A 221 -18.13 -5.79 7.12
N GLY A 222 -18.39 -6.68 8.07
CA GLY A 222 -19.73 -7.24 8.31
C GLY A 222 -20.76 -6.19 8.70
N LEU A 223 -20.38 -5.16 9.45
CA LEU A 223 -21.26 -4.04 9.78
C LEU A 223 -21.66 -3.21 8.55
N MET A 224 -20.77 -3.10 7.58
CA MET A 224 -20.98 -2.26 6.40
C MET A 224 -21.78 -2.94 5.30
N ARG A 225 -22.07 -4.24 5.39
CA ARG A 225 -22.81 -5.01 4.37
C ARG A 225 -22.22 -4.79 2.95
N LEU A 226 -20.92 -4.76 2.86
CA LEU A 226 -20.19 -4.64 1.59
C LEU A 226 -20.17 -6.01 0.91
N ASP A 227 -21.28 -6.34 0.23
CA ASP A 227 -21.46 -7.58 -0.55
C ASP A 227 -20.80 -7.47 -1.93
#